data_58f19162abbae8dc18d87d78f814f4c7
#
_entry.id   58f19162abbae8dc18d87d78f814f4c7
#
_cell.length_a   1.000
_cell.length_b   1.000
_cell.length_c   1.000
_cell.angle_alpha   90.00
_cell.angle_beta   90.00
_cell.angle_gamma   90.00
#
_symmetry.space_group_name_H-M   'P 1'
#
loop_
_entity.id
_entity.type
_entity.pdbx_description
1 polymer ?
#
loop_
_entity_poly.entity_id
_entity_poly.type
_entity_poly.pdbx_seq_one_letter_code
_entity_poly.pdbx_strand_id
1 'polypeptide(L)'
;MLPLAACGIPETGVVEAGEPATGVLQPGVTAVPSETAPEAVPLVKVPLYFVEDGALTAVSRTVAAPGDLGSTVLMLFKGPDAQERGRGLTTELPPIAVAPTIRTDGTAVTVQLPRTAAGLSDTAVDQLACTVAVARLRQDPALGSAQVTVEQPGGRLAGRSSDDCPSGAARPSGAPAETAAAPDPEAGRGTGGSVGGIGPTGG
;
A
#
# COMPACT_ATOMS: atom_id res chain seq x y z
N MET A 1 6.12 -54.23 -18.54
CA MET A 1 7.41 -53.58 -18.85
C MET A 1 7.14 -52.09 -18.89
N LEU A 2 7.47 -51.36 -17.82
CA LEU A 2 7.38 -49.87 -17.77
C LEU A 2 8.72 -49.29 -18.11
N PRO A 3 8.85 -48.28 -18.97
CA PRO A 3 10.11 -47.56 -19.19
C PRO A 3 10.37 -46.59 -18.04
N LEU A 4 11.53 -46.68 -17.44
CA LEU A 4 12.09 -45.67 -16.54
C LEU A 4 12.46 -44.43 -17.36
N ALA A 5 11.80 -43.32 -17.09
CA ALA A 5 12.22 -42.01 -17.59
C ALA A 5 13.38 -41.51 -16.68
N ALA A 6 14.59 -41.47 -17.24
CA ALA A 6 15.74 -40.87 -16.58
C ALA A 6 15.61 -39.35 -16.61
N CYS A 7 15.50 -38.71 -15.44
CA CYS A 7 15.65 -37.26 -15.30
C CYS A 7 17.10 -36.88 -15.55
N GLY A 8 17.40 -36.32 -16.70
CA GLY A 8 18.70 -35.75 -17.00
C GLY A 8 18.91 -34.46 -16.21
N ILE A 9 19.93 -34.44 -15.36
CA ILE A 9 20.41 -33.24 -14.67
C ILE A 9 21.22 -32.44 -15.72
N PRO A 10 20.88 -31.15 -16.02
CA PRO A 10 21.71 -30.35 -16.90
C PRO A 10 23.09 -30.13 -16.27
N GLU A 11 24.14 -30.30 -17.05
CA GLU A 11 25.51 -30.00 -16.63
C GLU A 11 25.60 -28.51 -16.28
N THR A 12 25.80 -28.20 -14.99
CA THR A 12 26.18 -26.87 -14.55
C THR A 12 27.61 -26.63 -14.92
N GLY A 13 27.83 -25.76 -15.91
CA GLY A 13 29.17 -25.35 -16.31
C GLY A 13 29.99 -24.86 -15.11
N VAL A 14 31.25 -25.30 -15.05
CA VAL A 14 32.23 -24.87 -14.06
C VAL A 14 32.43 -23.37 -14.20
N VAL A 15 32.07 -22.60 -13.17
CA VAL A 15 32.43 -21.18 -13.11
C VAL A 15 33.93 -21.14 -12.85
N GLU A 16 34.71 -20.63 -13.82
CA GLU A 16 36.14 -20.42 -13.65
C GLU A 16 36.35 -19.52 -12.42
N ALA A 17 37.03 -20.04 -11.40
CA ALA A 17 37.45 -19.27 -10.25
C ALA A 17 38.43 -18.20 -10.81
N GLY A 18 38.07 -16.91 -10.60
CA GLY A 18 38.85 -15.78 -11.05
C GLY A 18 40.31 -15.90 -10.65
N GLU A 19 41.20 -15.28 -11.45
CA GLU A 19 42.65 -15.26 -11.22
C GLU A 19 42.99 -14.97 -9.75
N PRO A 20 43.91 -15.71 -9.15
CA PRO A 20 44.37 -15.45 -7.79
C PRO A 20 44.97 -14.04 -7.71
N ALA A 21 44.58 -13.27 -6.71
CA ALA A 21 45.06 -11.93 -6.47
C ALA A 21 46.59 -11.94 -6.33
N THR A 22 47.29 -11.53 -7.37
CA THR A 22 48.75 -11.31 -7.36
C THR A 22 49.00 -9.92 -6.77
N GLY A 23 49.62 -9.87 -5.61
CA GLY A 23 49.97 -8.57 -4.98
C GLY A 23 49.96 -8.54 -3.47
N VAL A 24 49.55 -9.61 -2.79
CA VAL A 24 49.47 -9.65 -1.31
C VAL A 24 50.80 -9.79 -0.56
N LEU A 25 51.94 -9.83 -1.27
CA LEU A 25 53.27 -9.99 -0.65
C LEU A 25 54.22 -8.82 -0.88
N GLN A 26 53.74 -7.61 -1.19
CA GLN A 26 54.61 -6.44 -1.16
C GLN A 26 54.67 -5.88 0.29
N PRO A 27 55.86 -5.98 0.96
CA PRO A 27 56.02 -5.37 2.26
C PRO A 27 56.03 -3.84 2.07
N GLY A 28 55.05 -3.16 2.66
CA GLY A 28 55.02 -1.71 2.71
C GLY A 28 53.77 -1.00 2.20
N VAL A 29 52.78 -1.72 1.68
CA VAL A 29 51.46 -1.11 1.38
C VAL A 29 50.58 -1.32 2.59
N THR A 30 50.39 -0.28 3.38
CA THR A 30 49.35 -0.25 4.43
C THR A 30 48.03 -0.48 3.72
N ALA A 31 47.38 -1.63 3.95
CA ALA A 31 46.04 -1.91 3.47
C ALA A 31 45.13 -0.80 3.98
N VAL A 32 44.71 0.11 3.10
CA VAL A 32 43.62 1.02 3.40
C VAL A 32 42.42 0.10 3.66
N PRO A 33 41.72 0.21 4.81
CA PRO A 33 40.52 -0.55 5.02
C PRO A 33 39.59 -0.27 3.84
N SER A 34 39.24 -1.30 3.06
CA SER A 34 38.17 -1.17 2.06
C SER A 34 36.96 -0.70 2.82
N GLU A 35 36.60 0.57 2.65
CA GLU A 35 35.32 1.07 3.11
C GLU A 35 34.27 0.13 2.54
N THR A 36 33.70 -0.70 3.39
CA THR A 36 32.59 -1.59 3.04
C THR A 36 31.51 -0.66 2.50
N ALA A 37 31.26 -0.74 1.22
CA ALA A 37 30.18 0.04 0.59
C ALA A 37 28.90 -0.20 1.42
N PRO A 38 28.17 0.84 1.80
CA PRO A 38 26.98 0.69 2.63
C PRO A 38 26.04 -0.29 1.91
N GLU A 39 25.71 -1.36 2.61
CA GLU A 39 24.79 -2.38 2.12
C GLU A 39 23.47 -1.70 1.76
N ALA A 40 23.06 -1.77 0.50
CA ALA A 40 21.86 -1.11 0.02
C ALA A 40 20.65 -1.68 0.74
N VAL A 41 20.00 -0.88 1.58
CA VAL A 41 18.80 -1.29 2.30
C VAL A 41 17.69 -1.54 1.26
N PRO A 42 17.10 -2.74 1.21
CA PRO A 42 16.03 -3.03 0.27
C PRO A 42 14.83 -2.12 0.54
N LEU A 43 14.16 -1.69 -0.54
CA LEU A 43 13.00 -0.82 -0.48
C LEU A 43 11.72 -1.62 -0.73
N VAL A 44 10.69 -1.36 0.07
CA VAL A 44 9.36 -1.97 -0.07
C VAL A 44 8.31 -0.89 -0.23
N LYS A 45 7.23 -1.22 -0.95
CA LYS A 45 6.08 -0.32 -1.10
C LYS A 45 5.03 -0.66 -0.04
N VAL A 46 4.61 0.33 0.73
CA VAL A 46 3.50 0.23 1.68
C VAL A 46 2.35 1.13 1.24
N PRO A 47 1.11 0.64 1.20
CA PRO A 47 -0.05 1.47 0.94
C PRO A 47 -0.42 2.26 2.19
N LEU A 48 -0.67 3.54 2.01
CA LEU A 48 -1.31 4.42 2.98
C LEU A 48 -2.69 4.79 2.45
N TYR A 49 -3.69 4.75 3.28
CA TYR A 49 -5.04 5.12 2.89
C TYR A 49 -5.31 6.59 3.23
N PHE A 50 -5.64 7.37 2.22
CA PHE A 50 -6.06 8.77 2.35
C PHE A 50 -7.50 8.93 1.86
N VAL A 51 -8.08 10.11 2.01
CA VAL A 51 -9.43 10.40 1.56
C VAL A 51 -9.37 11.21 0.26
N GLU A 52 -10.07 10.76 -0.77
CA GLU A 52 -10.27 11.43 -2.05
C GLU A 52 -11.75 11.39 -2.38
N ASP A 53 -12.38 12.54 -2.57
CA ASP A 53 -13.83 12.65 -2.85
C ASP A 53 -14.74 11.91 -1.84
N GLY A 54 -14.33 11.90 -0.56
CA GLY A 54 -15.08 11.25 0.52
C GLY A 54 -14.86 9.73 0.62
N ALA A 55 -14.05 9.13 -0.24
CA ALA A 55 -13.74 7.71 -0.23
C ALA A 55 -12.27 7.43 0.16
N LEU A 56 -12.00 6.25 0.74
CA LEU A 56 -10.63 5.84 1.01
C LEU A 56 -9.92 5.45 -0.28
N THR A 57 -8.78 6.06 -0.53
CA THR A 57 -7.91 5.79 -1.67
C THR A 57 -6.52 5.39 -1.19
N ALA A 58 -6.01 4.25 -1.69
CA ALA A 58 -4.69 3.75 -1.33
C ALA A 58 -3.59 4.42 -2.17
N VAL A 59 -2.58 4.97 -1.50
CA VAL A 59 -1.39 5.57 -2.10
C VAL A 59 -0.15 4.78 -1.68
N SER A 60 0.67 4.35 -2.63
CA SER A 60 1.91 3.60 -2.33
C SER A 60 3.04 4.54 -1.94
N ARG A 61 3.64 4.30 -0.77
CA ARG A 61 4.88 4.93 -0.33
C ARG A 61 6.02 3.92 -0.30
N THR A 62 7.20 4.34 -0.71
CA THR A 62 8.41 3.51 -0.65
C THR A 62 9.13 3.75 0.67
N VAL A 63 9.44 2.67 1.39
CA VAL A 63 10.12 2.70 2.69
C VAL A 63 11.24 1.67 2.73
N ALA A 64 12.18 1.84 3.65
CA ALA A 64 13.20 0.84 3.92
C ALA A 64 12.55 -0.45 4.47
N ALA A 65 12.96 -1.61 3.95
CA ALA A 65 12.51 -2.88 4.48
C ALA A 65 13.03 -3.09 5.93
N PRO A 66 12.27 -3.78 6.76
CA PRO A 66 11.03 -4.54 6.45
C PRO A 66 9.74 -3.72 6.43
N GLY A 67 9.78 -2.39 6.52
CA GLY A 67 8.58 -1.55 6.56
C GLY A 67 7.74 -1.82 7.82
N ASP A 68 8.24 -1.40 8.98
CA ASP A 68 7.56 -1.62 10.25
C ASP A 68 6.23 -0.83 10.35
N LEU A 69 5.29 -1.37 11.14
CA LEU A 69 3.96 -0.77 11.33
C LEU A 69 4.05 0.62 11.98
N GLY A 70 4.99 0.83 12.91
CA GLY A 70 5.15 2.11 13.59
C GLY A 70 5.52 3.22 12.61
N SER A 71 6.52 3.01 11.78
CA SER A 71 6.93 3.94 10.73
C SER A 71 5.82 4.19 9.71
N THR A 72 5.07 3.13 9.34
CA THR A 72 3.94 3.22 8.42
C THR A 72 2.84 4.12 9.00
N VAL A 73 2.48 3.93 10.26
CA VAL A 73 1.48 4.74 10.96
C VAL A 73 1.93 6.18 11.11
N LEU A 74 3.21 6.42 11.45
CA LEU A 74 3.74 7.79 11.52
C LEU A 74 3.69 8.51 10.18
N MET A 75 3.97 7.82 9.06
CA MET A 75 3.81 8.39 7.72
C MET A 75 2.36 8.73 7.41
N LEU A 76 1.42 7.88 7.82
CA LEU A 76 0.00 8.15 7.67
C LEU A 76 -0.43 9.42 8.41
N PHE A 77 0.00 9.58 9.66
CA PHE A 77 -0.29 10.78 10.47
C PHE A 77 0.38 12.07 9.95
N LYS A 78 1.46 11.97 9.18
CA LYS A 78 2.02 13.12 8.44
C LYS A 78 1.09 13.61 7.33
N GLY A 79 0.15 12.77 6.92
CA GLY A 79 -0.81 13.07 5.88
C GLY A 79 -0.25 13.00 4.45
N PRO A 80 -1.07 13.39 3.46
CA PRO A 80 -0.67 13.44 2.08
C PRO A 80 0.37 14.54 1.83
N ASP A 81 1.30 14.28 0.91
CA ASP A 81 2.32 15.25 0.51
C ASP A 81 1.73 16.40 -0.35
N ALA A 82 2.56 17.36 -0.76
CA ALA A 82 2.09 18.52 -1.52
C ALA A 82 1.49 18.12 -2.87
N GLN A 83 2.07 17.11 -3.55
CA GLN A 83 1.59 16.63 -4.84
C GLN A 83 0.29 15.84 -4.68
N GLU A 84 0.19 15.01 -3.64
CA GLU A 84 -1.02 14.27 -3.30
C GLU A 84 -2.18 15.20 -2.95
N ARG A 85 -1.92 16.25 -2.15
CA ARG A 85 -2.90 17.30 -1.86
C ARG A 85 -3.34 18.06 -3.11
N GLY A 86 -2.42 18.33 -4.03
CA GLY A 86 -2.74 18.95 -5.34
C GLY A 86 -3.67 18.10 -6.20
N ARG A 87 -3.76 16.80 -5.92
CA ARG A 87 -4.68 15.84 -6.57
C ARG A 87 -5.99 15.63 -5.81
N GLY A 88 -6.21 16.35 -4.71
CA GLY A 88 -7.43 16.24 -3.92
C GLY A 88 -7.36 15.27 -2.74
N LEU A 89 -6.22 14.63 -2.49
CA LEU A 89 -6.07 13.73 -1.34
C LEU A 89 -6.01 14.52 -0.03
N THR A 90 -6.79 14.07 0.93
CA THR A 90 -6.91 14.65 2.27
C THR A 90 -6.76 13.59 3.36
N THR A 91 -6.71 14.00 4.62
CA THR A 91 -6.70 13.12 5.77
C THR A 91 -7.66 13.61 6.84
N GLU A 92 -8.37 12.68 7.46
CA GLU A 92 -9.21 12.91 8.64
C GLU A 92 -8.45 12.71 9.96
N LEU A 93 -7.19 12.26 9.87
CA LEU A 93 -6.37 12.05 11.06
C LEU A 93 -5.81 13.38 11.58
N PRO A 94 -5.90 13.65 12.89
CA PRO A 94 -5.29 14.84 13.47
C PRO A 94 -3.76 14.71 13.49
N PRO A 95 -3.02 15.82 13.48
CA PRO A 95 -1.58 15.76 13.68
C PRO A 95 -1.25 15.24 15.09
N ILE A 96 -0.25 14.39 15.20
CA ILE A 96 0.23 13.85 16.48
C ILE A 96 1.70 14.18 16.70
N ALA A 97 2.04 14.50 17.96
CA ALA A 97 3.43 14.73 18.39
C ALA A 97 4.06 13.46 18.97
N VAL A 98 3.23 12.51 19.42
CA VAL A 98 3.66 11.25 20.04
C VAL A 98 3.17 10.08 19.22
N ALA A 99 4.06 9.15 18.92
CA ALA A 99 3.70 7.94 18.15
C ALA A 99 2.67 7.09 18.90
N PRO A 100 1.69 6.48 18.19
CA PRO A 100 0.81 5.47 18.75
C PRO A 100 1.60 4.23 19.20
N THR A 101 1.07 3.54 20.21
CA THR A 101 1.60 2.23 20.61
C THR A 101 0.90 1.14 19.79
N ILE A 102 1.69 0.28 19.15
CA ILE A 102 1.17 -0.81 18.32
C ILE A 102 1.55 -2.14 18.97
N ARG A 103 0.55 -3.02 19.10
CA ARG A 103 0.73 -4.40 19.56
C ARG A 103 0.15 -5.35 18.52
N THR A 104 0.87 -6.42 18.24
CA THR A 104 0.45 -7.46 17.28
C THR A 104 0.37 -8.81 17.99
N ASP A 105 -0.72 -9.53 17.72
CA ASP A 105 -0.94 -10.90 18.18
C ASP A 105 -1.58 -11.71 17.05
N GLY A 106 -0.77 -12.48 16.32
CA GLY A 106 -1.22 -13.19 15.12
C GLY A 106 -1.83 -12.24 14.08
N THR A 107 -3.13 -12.43 13.80
CA THR A 107 -3.93 -11.59 12.89
C THR A 107 -4.41 -10.30 13.53
N ALA A 108 -4.42 -10.22 14.87
CA ALA A 108 -4.91 -9.06 15.60
C ALA A 108 -3.82 -7.99 15.74
N VAL A 109 -4.19 -6.75 15.50
CA VAL A 109 -3.34 -5.58 15.72
C VAL A 109 -4.11 -4.56 16.54
N THR A 110 -3.54 -4.13 17.67
CA THR A 110 -4.08 -3.07 18.50
C THR A 110 -3.24 -1.81 18.33
N VAL A 111 -3.91 -0.71 17.98
CA VAL A 111 -3.29 0.62 17.85
C VAL A 111 -3.85 1.51 18.96
N GLN A 112 -3.02 1.78 19.96
CA GLN A 112 -3.38 2.68 21.07
C GLN A 112 -2.95 4.11 20.74
N LEU A 113 -3.91 5.00 20.65
CA LEU A 113 -3.70 6.39 20.29
C LEU A 113 -3.27 7.26 21.47
N PRO A 114 -2.40 8.26 21.23
CA PRO A 114 -2.07 9.25 22.24
C PRO A 114 -3.27 10.16 22.55
N ARG A 115 -3.25 10.81 23.72
CA ARG A 115 -4.36 11.70 24.15
C ARG A 115 -4.65 12.84 23.18
N THR A 116 -3.68 13.25 22.38
CA THR A 116 -3.82 14.29 21.36
C THR A 116 -4.65 13.85 20.15
N ALA A 117 -4.86 12.55 19.98
CA ALA A 117 -5.67 11.96 18.90
C ALA A 117 -7.03 11.47 19.39
N ALA A 118 -7.68 12.20 20.31
CA ALA A 118 -9.02 11.87 20.81
C ALA A 118 -10.11 12.23 19.79
N GLY A 119 -11.21 11.44 19.79
CA GLY A 119 -12.42 11.79 19.04
C GLY A 119 -12.29 11.62 17.52
N LEU A 120 -11.60 10.57 17.06
CA LEU A 120 -11.53 10.26 15.64
C LEU A 120 -12.93 10.01 15.05
N SER A 121 -13.15 10.52 13.83
CA SER A 121 -14.30 10.16 12.99
C SER A 121 -14.20 8.68 12.57
N ASP A 122 -15.32 8.11 12.10
CA ASP A 122 -15.29 6.74 11.57
C ASP A 122 -14.38 6.64 10.35
N THR A 123 -14.36 7.65 9.47
CA THR A 123 -13.45 7.73 8.34
C THR A 123 -11.97 7.76 8.77
N ALA A 124 -11.63 8.50 9.83
CA ALA A 124 -10.28 8.52 10.37
C ALA A 124 -9.88 7.15 10.95
N VAL A 125 -10.80 6.45 11.60
CA VAL A 125 -10.59 5.08 12.08
C VAL A 125 -10.38 4.13 10.91
N ASP A 126 -11.20 4.20 9.87
CA ASP A 126 -11.08 3.38 8.67
C ASP A 126 -9.75 3.63 7.94
N GLN A 127 -9.36 4.90 7.82
CA GLN A 127 -8.08 5.32 7.24
C GLN A 127 -6.89 4.68 7.96
N LEU A 128 -6.88 4.74 9.29
CA LEU A 128 -5.84 4.16 10.14
C LEU A 128 -5.86 2.62 10.07
N ALA A 129 -7.03 2.03 10.27
CA ALA A 129 -7.20 0.59 10.34
C ALA A 129 -6.84 -0.09 9.01
N CYS A 130 -7.29 0.43 7.86
CA CYS A 130 -6.96 -0.12 6.55
C CYS A 130 -5.46 -0.02 6.26
N THR A 131 -4.81 1.09 6.62
CA THR A 131 -3.36 1.22 6.48
C THR A 131 -2.63 0.16 7.30
N VAL A 132 -3.01 -0.02 8.56
CA VAL A 132 -2.37 -0.98 9.47
C VAL A 132 -2.64 -2.42 9.04
N ALA A 133 -3.90 -2.76 8.69
CA ALA A 133 -4.28 -4.10 8.26
C ALA A 133 -3.51 -4.55 7.01
N VAL A 134 -3.48 -3.72 5.98
CA VAL A 134 -2.77 -4.05 4.74
C VAL A 134 -1.26 -4.08 4.94
N ALA A 135 -0.70 -3.19 5.77
CA ALA A 135 0.71 -3.25 6.12
C ALA A 135 1.06 -4.54 6.89
N ARG A 136 0.21 -5.00 7.81
CA ARG A 136 0.37 -6.27 8.53
C ARG A 136 0.36 -7.47 7.59
N LEU A 137 -0.59 -7.53 6.66
CA LEU A 137 -0.68 -8.61 5.66
C LEU A 137 0.50 -8.63 4.69
N ARG A 138 1.14 -7.47 4.45
CA ARG A 138 2.38 -7.41 3.65
C ARG A 138 3.59 -7.92 4.41
N GLN A 139 3.63 -7.75 5.74
CA GLN A 139 4.68 -8.33 6.58
C GLN A 139 4.55 -9.85 6.69
N ASP A 140 3.31 -10.35 6.72
CA ASP A 140 3.02 -11.77 6.85
C ASP A 140 1.80 -12.16 5.98
N PRO A 141 2.04 -12.45 4.69
CA PRO A 141 0.96 -12.79 3.74
C PRO A 141 0.22 -14.10 4.10
N ALA A 142 0.82 -14.96 4.94
CA ALA A 142 0.19 -16.22 5.33
C ALA A 142 -1.02 -16.03 6.27
N LEU A 143 -1.19 -14.83 6.85
CA LEU A 143 -2.30 -14.53 7.75
C LEU A 143 -3.68 -14.53 7.06
N GLY A 144 -3.74 -14.27 5.75
CA GLY A 144 -4.97 -14.20 4.98
C GLY A 144 -5.87 -13.00 5.29
N SER A 145 -6.05 -12.65 6.56
CA SER A 145 -6.79 -11.47 7.02
C SER A 145 -6.13 -10.84 8.24
N ALA A 146 -6.45 -9.57 8.52
CA ALA A 146 -5.99 -8.88 9.72
C ALA A 146 -7.15 -8.13 10.39
N GLN A 147 -7.20 -8.16 11.72
CA GLN A 147 -8.17 -7.46 12.54
C GLN A 147 -7.48 -6.32 13.28
N VAL A 148 -7.93 -5.11 13.07
CA VAL A 148 -7.33 -3.93 13.70
C VAL A 148 -8.28 -3.35 14.71
N THR A 149 -7.83 -3.18 15.95
CA THR A 149 -8.54 -2.46 17.00
C THR A 149 -7.85 -1.15 17.28
N VAL A 150 -8.55 -0.05 17.11
CA VAL A 150 -8.09 1.30 17.45
C VAL A 150 -8.61 1.67 18.83
N GLU A 151 -7.69 1.82 19.78
CA GLU A 151 -7.99 2.30 21.15
C GLU A 151 -7.81 3.81 21.20
N GLN A 152 -8.92 4.51 21.35
CA GLN A 152 -8.94 5.95 21.52
C GLN A 152 -8.80 6.34 23.01
N PRO A 153 -8.26 7.54 23.30
CA PRO A 153 -8.25 8.06 24.65
C PRO A 153 -9.66 8.07 25.26
N GLY A 154 -9.76 7.59 26.51
CA GLY A 154 -11.06 7.41 27.18
C GLY A 154 -11.65 6.00 27.04
N GLY A 155 -10.91 5.05 26.42
CA GLY A 155 -11.30 3.64 26.35
C GLY A 155 -12.28 3.31 25.22
N ARG A 156 -12.55 4.24 24.32
CA ARG A 156 -13.35 3.95 23.12
C ARG A 156 -12.57 3.02 22.20
N LEU A 157 -13.17 1.89 21.84
CA LEU A 157 -12.61 0.91 20.92
C LEU A 157 -13.36 0.96 19.60
N ALA A 158 -12.61 0.86 18.49
CA ALA A 158 -13.18 0.71 17.16
C ALA A 158 -12.42 -0.41 16.44
N GLY A 159 -13.14 -1.49 16.11
CA GLY A 159 -12.59 -2.64 15.37
C GLY A 159 -12.89 -2.54 13.87
N ARG A 160 -11.92 -2.98 13.05
CA ARG A 160 -12.06 -3.09 11.58
C ARG A 160 -11.36 -4.34 11.09
N SER A 161 -11.91 -4.96 10.04
CA SER A 161 -11.25 -6.06 9.31
C SER A 161 -10.52 -5.52 8.08
N SER A 162 -9.45 -6.22 7.67
CA SER A 162 -8.83 -5.99 6.35
C SER A 162 -9.81 -6.17 5.19
N ASP A 163 -10.85 -6.98 5.39
CA ASP A 163 -11.83 -7.31 4.36
C ASP A 163 -12.81 -6.15 4.08
N ASP A 164 -12.89 -5.21 5.03
CA ASP A 164 -13.69 -3.98 4.91
C ASP A 164 -12.93 -2.88 4.14
N CYS A 165 -11.65 -3.10 3.84
CA CYS A 165 -10.81 -2.10 3.21
C CYS A 165 -10.96 -2.09 1.68
N PRO A 166 -10.96 -0.91 1.05
CA PRO A 166 -11.04 -0.82 -0.41
C PRO A 166 -9.93 -1.60 -1.08
N SER A 167 -10.28 -2.52 -1.98
CA SER A 167 -9.35 -3.38 -2.75
C SER A 167 -8.73 -2.64 -3.96
N GLY A 168 -8.56 -1.34 -3.88
CA GLY A 168 -7.94 -0.55 -4.94
C GLY A 168 -6.44 -0.83 -5.07
N ALA A 169 -5.95 -0.99 -6.30
CA ALA A 169 -4.51 -0.92 -6.55
C ALA A 169 -4.01 0.46 -6.07
N ALA A 170 -3.10 0.46 -5.08
CA ALA A 170 -2.55 1.70 -4.55
C ALA A 170 -1.93 2.53 -5.68
N ARG A 171 -2.40 3.77 -5.86
CA ARG A 171 -1.83 4.70 -6.85
C ARG A 171 -0.37 4.99 -6.49
N PRO A 172 0.58 4.92 -7.43
CA PRO A 172 1.95 5.34 -7.17
C PRO A 172 1.98 6.83 -6.87
N SER A 173 2.67 7.24 -5.80
CA SER A 173 2.97 8.66 -5.54
C SER A 173 3.65 9.26 -6.77
N GLY A 174 3.05 10.30 -7.34
CA GLY A 174 3.60 10.99 -8.52
C GLY A 174 2.92 10.68 -9.86
N ALA A 175 1.98 9.75 -9.95
CA ALA A 175 1.20 9.61 -11.18
C ALA A 175 0.23 10.80 -11.33
N PRO A 176 0.17 11.46 -12.51
CA PRO A 176 -0.84 12.48 -12.75
C PRO A 176 -2.24 11.86 -12.64
N ALA A 177 -3.20 12.62 -12.13
CA ALA A 177 -4.58 12.20 -12.11
C ALA A 177 -5.00 11.91 -13.55
N GLU A 178 -5.37 10.67 -13.82
CA GLU A 178 -6.00 10.29 -15.08
C GLU A 178 -7.35 11.03 -15.10
N THR A 179 -7.42 12.05 -15.93
CA THR A 179 -8.67 12.75 -16.20
C THR A 179 -9.62 11.70 -16.75
N ALA A 180 -10.62 11.32 -15.97
CA ALA A 180 -11.71 10.48 -16.44
C ALA A 180 -12.29 11.20 -17.67
N ALA A 181 -12.05 10.62 -18.85
CA ALA A 181 -12.63 11.09 -20.09
C ALA A 181 -14.15 11.10 -19.89
N ALA A 182 -14.72 12.28 -19.95
CA ALA A 182 -16.16 12.45 -19.96
C ALA A 182 -16.73 11.60 -21.09
N PRO A 183 -17.82 10.84 -20.89
CA PRO A 183 -18.45 10.13 -21.96
C PRO A 183 -18.95 11.14 -22.99
N ASP A 184 -18.54 10.98 -24.25
CA ASP A 184 -18.96 11.75 -25.38
C ASP A 184 -20.51 11.76 -25.49
N PRO A 185 -21.19 12.91 -25.50
CA PRO A 185 -22.65 12.96 -25.63
C PRO A 185 -23.12 12.90 -27.08
N GLU A 186 -22.41 12.25 -28.00
CA GLU A 186 -22.76 12.20 -29.42
C GLU A 186 -22.79 10.80 -30.02
N ALA A 187 -23.83 10.06 -29.67
CA ALA A 187 -24.31 8.95 -30.54
C ALA A 187 -25.78 8.65 -30.24
N GLY A 188 -26.67 9.49 -30.71
CA GLY A 188 -28.12 9.25 -30.52
C GLY A 188 -28.99 10.07 -31.45
N ARG A 189 -28.50 10.36 -32.68
CA ARG A 189 -29.37 10.89 -33.74
C ARG A 189 -29.62 9.81 -34.78
N GLY A 190 -30.64 9.01 -34.54
CA GLY A 190 -31.16 7.96 -35.45
C GLY A 190 -32.65 8.14 -35.58
N THR A 191 -33.01 8.89 -36.55
CA THR A 191 -34.00 8.75 -37.61
C THR A 191 -35.25 7.87 -37.32
N GLY A 192 -36.42 8.53 -37.38
CA GLY A 192 -37.45 8.18 -38.35
C GLY A 192 -38.43 7.10 -37.93
N GLY A 193 -39.68 7.47 -37.89
CA GLY A 193 -40.80 6.51 -37.86
C GLY A 193 -42.12 7.20 -37.58
N SER A 194 -42.56 8.00 -38.56
CA SER A 194 -43.93 8.43 -38.69
C SER A 194 -44.83 7.20 -38.96
N VAL A 195 -46.03 7.14 -38.45
CA VAL A 195 -47.34 6.66 -38.94
C VAL A 195 -48.25 6.63 -37.70
N GLY A 196 -49.34 7.44 -37.54
CA GLY A 196 -50.53 7.44 -38.37
C GLY A 196 -51.63 6.67 -37.65
N GLY A 197 -52.75 7.34 -37.38
CA GLY A 197 -54.01 6.63 -37.12
C GLY A 197 -54.74 7.07 -35.85
N ILE A 198 -55.54 8.09 -35.92
CA ILE A 198 -57.00 8.19 -36.18
C ILE A 198 -57.84 7.48 -35.09
N GLY A 199 -58.63 8.25 -34.41
CA GLY A 199 -60.00 7.97 -34.29
C GLY A 199 -60.66 7.95 -32.91
N PRO A 200 -61.82 8.52 -32.80
CA PRO A 200 -62.40 9.02 -31.55
C PRO A 200 -63.56 8.22 -31.01
N THR A 201 -64.30 8.82 -30.08
CA THR A 201 -65.61 8.41 -29.49
C THR A 201 -65.46 7.60 -28.21
N GLY A 202 -66.04 7.98 -27.12
CA GLY A 202 -67.37 8.43 -26.79
C GLY A 202 -67.79 7.65 -25.53
N GLY A 203 -68.43 8.31 -24.60
CA GLY A 203 -69.06 7.70 -23.45
C GLY A 203 -68.73 8.45 -22.17
#